data_17ad9b87125a8e4834e854d6056037a1
#
_entry.id   17ad9b87125a8e4834e854d6056037a1
#
_cell.length_a   1.000
_cell.length_b   1.000
_cell.length_c   1.000
_cell.angle_alpha   90.00
_cell.angle_beta   90.00
_cell.angle_gamma   90.00
#
_symmetry.space_group_name_H-M   'P 1'
#
loop_
_entity.id
_entity.type
_entity.pdbx_description
1 polymer ?
#
loop_
_entity_poly.entity_id
_entity_poly.type
_entity_poly.pdbx_seq_one_letter_code
_entity_poly.pdbx_strand_id
1 'polypeptide(L)'
;MGILQIFTLLGALGMFLYGMNLMSSGLQKAAGDKLRAFLSAMTSNPAKGVLTGLGVTSVIQSSSATTVMVVSFVNAGLLTLAQAISVIMGANIGTTVTAWMVAFLGFKADISLLAVPMMLLGFLFSNSKKNQYQNIGELIVGFSLLFLGLSFMKNSVPDLRETPQVLEFVTTWASHGFGSVLLFLAFGTVLTLVLQSSSATMAITLIMLSMGWIPFHMACAMVLGENIGTTITANIAASVGNTQAKRAAMSHTIFNVFGVIWALILFKPFTALVGKIIELFGLPNPAAEGFAVVEGSADTSTAALYGLSMLHTLFNTINTLILIWFIKLIEKAVVWMIKPKNQDKEPFRLKYISAGPLATPELAAEQAFDEIIHFAQISRNGLGYAKQAISADAKHFDELREKLVKYEEISDRIEYEIAAFLNGVSAGDISEATSMKIKAMYKIIGELESLGDSGEAISRMLSRRNEHKKTFSAETIDNINLMLEKVDGAYEVMIANLTAAHEGTLTSITNAYNAEEQINVLRNELREAEIEALEDNDKNYQTSVYYIDIINELEHMGDFMINISQSLERAFVN
;
A
#
# COMPACT_ATOMS: atom_id res chain seq x y z
N MET A 1 25.31 -32.65 -6.38
CA MET A 1 25.51 -31.20 -6.65
C MET A 1 26.80 -30.72 -5.98
N GLY A 2 27.71 -30.12 -6.74
CA GLY A 2 28.86 -29.45 -6.16
C GLY A 2 28.44 -28.14 -5.47
N ILE A 3 29.19 -27.70 -4.47
CA ILE A 3 28.92 -26.46 -3.73
C ILE A 3 28.76 -25.27 -4.69
N LEU A 4 29.60 -25.18 -5.71
CA LEU A 4 29.55 -24.11 -6.73
C LEU A 4 28.21 -24.09 -7.50
N GLN A 5 27.67 -25.25 -7.86
CA GLN A 5 26.39 -25.34 -8.56
C GLN A 5 25.21 -24.83 -7.70
N ILE A 6 25.26 -25.13 -6.39
CA ILE A 6 24.25 -24.62 -5.44
C ILE A 6 24.31 -23.08 -5.37
N PHE A 7 25.51 -22.52 -5.20
CA PHE A 7 25.68 -21.06 -5.18
C PHE A 7 25.30 -20.40 -6.49
N THR A 8 25.58 -21.04 -7.63
CA THR A 8 25.17 -20.52 -8.94
C THR A 8 23.66 -20.52 -9.10
N LEU A 9 22.98 -21.58 -8.65
CA LEU A 9 21.51 -21.67 -8.67
C LEU A 9 20.87 -20.62 -7.77
N LEU A 10 21.38 -20.46 -6.54
CA LEU A 10 20.92 -19.43 -5.60
C LEU A 10 21.18 -18.01 -6.13
N GLY A 11 22.34 -17.78 -6.77
CA GLY A 11 22.66 -16.51 -7.42
C GLY A 11 21.74 -16.21 -8.60
N ALA A 12 21.43 -17.21 -9.42
CA ALA A 12 20.48 -17.09 -10.53
C ALA A 12 19.05 -16.81 -10.04
N LEU A 13 18.62 -17.46 -8.95
CA LEU A 13 17.36 -17.16 -8.27
C LEU A 13 17.36 -15.71 -7.72
N GLY A 14 18.44 -15.30 -7.10
CA GLY A 14 18.59 -13.90 -6.63
C GLY A 14 18.48 -12.89 -7.78
N MET A 15 19.12 -13.17 -8.93
CA MET A 15 19.01 -12.34 -10.14
C MET A 15 17.58 -12.29 -10.68
N PHE A 16 16.88 -13.43 -10.72
CA PHE A 16 15.48 -13.51 -11.13
C PHE A 16 14.58 -12.68 -10.22
N LEU A 17 14.72 -12.84 -8.91
CA LEU A 17 13.93 -12.11 -7.91
C LEU A 17 14.20 -10.61 -7.95
N TYR A 18 15.46 -10.21 -8.05
CA TYR A 18 15.84 -8.81 -8.15
C TYR A 18 15.32 -8.19 -9.45
N GLY A 19 15.47 -8.91 -10.57
CA GLY A 19 14.94 -8.48 -11.87
C GLY A 19 13.42 -8.28 -11.85
N MET A 20 12.69 -9.20 -11.20
CA MET A 20 11.23 -9.09 -11.03
C MET A 20 10.85 -7.88 -10.18
N ASN A 21 11.56 -7.64 -9.08
CA ASN A 21 11.30 -6.49 -8.21
C ASN A 21 11.59 -5.17 -8.93
N LEU A 22 12.71 -5.08 -9.64
CA LEU A 22 13.09 -3.88 -10.40
C LEU A 22 12.11 -3.61 -11.55
N MET A 23 11.68 -4.66 -12.27
CA MET A 23 10.66 -4.56 -13.32
C MET A 23 9.33 -4.04 -12.74
N SER A 24 8.90 -4.60 -11.62
CA SER A 24 7.68 -4.19 -10.91
C SER A 24 7.78 -2.73 -10.44
N SER A 25 8.89 -2.33 -9.82
CA SER A 25 9.15 -0.96 -9.35
C SER A 25 9.13 0.05 -10.51
N GLY A 26 9.86 -0.23 -11.58
CA GLY A 26 9.89 0.63 -12.77
C GLY A 26 8.51 0.83 -13.38
N LEU A 27 7.70 -0.24 -13.44
CA LEU A 27 6.34 -0.19 -13.97
C LEU A 27 5.39 0.61 -13.06
N GLN A 28 5.52 0.45 -11.74
CA GLN A 28 4.75 1.21 -10.75
C GLN A 28 5.08 2.69 -10.77
N LYS A 29 6.38 3.04 -10.77
CA LYS A 29 6.85 4.42 -10.92
C LYS A 29 6.34 5.06 -12.23
N ALA A 30 6.32 4.29 -13.32
CA ALA A 30 5.80 4.76 -14.61
C ALA A 30 4.27 4.92 -14.62
N ALA A 31 3.54 4.07 -13.89
CA ALA A 31 2.07 4.14 -13.79
C ALA A 31 1.58 5.26 -12.85
N GLY A 32 2.35 5.60 -11.83
CA GLY A 32 2.13 6.72 -10.91
C GLY A 32 0.71 6.82 -10.34
N ASP A 33 0.25 8.06 -10.19
CA ASP A 33 -1.06 8.41 -9.59
C ASP A 33 -2.27 7.85 -10.36
N LYS A 34 -2.10 7.48 -11.64
CA LYS A 34 -3.17 6.89 -12.46
C LYS A 34 -3.68 5.57 -11.91
N LEU A 35 -2.80 4.80 -11.27
CA LEU A 35 -3.14 3.51 -10.69
C LEU A 35 -4.11 3.64 -9.52
N ARG A 36 -3.89 4.66 -8.68
CA ARG A 36 -4.76 4.97 -7.52
C ARG A 36 -6.10 5.50 -7.96
N ALA A 37 -6.12 6.46 -8.89
CA ALA A 37 -7.36 6.99 -9.45
C ALA A 37 -8.20 5.87 -10.10
N PHE A 38 -7.54 4.90 -10.75
CA PHE A 38 -8.20 3.73 -11.31
C PHE A 38 -8.82 2.82 -10.23
N LEU A 39 -8.11 2.57 -9.13
CA LEU A 39 -8.63 1.77 -8.00
C LEU A 39 -9.86 2.41 -7.34
N SER A 40 -9.82 3.71 -7.07
CA SER A 40 -10.93 4.41 -6.39
C SER A 40 -12.17 4.55 -7.27
N ALA A 41 -12.00 4.76 -8.58
CA ALA A 41 -13.10 5.01 -9.50
C ALA A 41 -13.85 3.74 -9.96
N MET A 42 -13.19 2.58 -9.96
CA MET A 42 -13.67 1.38 -10.65
C MET A 42 -14.25 0.28 -9.75
N THR A 43 -14.58 0.59 -8.49
CA THR A 43 -15.09 -0.41 -7.53
C THR A 43 -16.60 -0.36 -7.29
N SER A 44 -17.36 0.31 -8.15
CA SER A 44 -18.81 0.55 -7.96
C SER A 44 -19.68 -0.73 -7.91
N ASN A 45 -19.21 -1.84 -8.47
CA ASN A 45 -19.85 -3.16 -8.36
C ASN A 45 -18.80 -4.29 -8.33
N PRO A 46 -19.17 -5.51 -7.89
CA PRO A 46 -18.23 -6.63 -7.77
C PRO A 46 -17.48 -6.98 -9.07
N ALA A 47 -18.14 -6.94 -10.22
CA ALA A 47 -17.50 -7.27 -11.49
C ALA A 47 -16.42 -6.24 -11.86
N LYS A 48 -16.71 -4.94 -11.68
CA LYS A 48 -15.71 -3.89 -11.85
C LYS A 48 -14.57 -4.02 -10.84
N GLY A 49 -14.86 -4.35 -9.58
CA GLY A 49 -13.85 -4.62 -8.57
C GLY A 49 -12.90 -5.74 -8.99
N VAL A 50 -13.42 -6.86 -9.51
CA VAL A 50 -12.60 -7.97 -10.03
C VAL A 50 -11.74 -7.50 -11.22
N LEU A 51 -12.31 -6.78 -12.19
CA LEU A 51 -11.55 -6.26 -13.33
C LEU A 51 -10.46 -5.27 -12.90
N THR A 52 -10.76 -4.43 -11.89
CA THR A 52 -9.79 -3.51 -11.30
C THR A 52 -8.63 -4.27 -10.65
N GLY A 53 -8.92 -5.26 -9.81
CA GLY A 53 -7.90 -6.08 -9.17
C GLY A 53 -7.04 -6.84 -10.18
N LEU A 54 -7.65 -7.41 -11.21
CA LEU A 54 -6.96 -8.07 -12.33
C LEU A 54 -6.03 -7.09 -13.04
N GLY A 55 -6.54 -5.93 -13.46
CA GLY A 55 -5.75 -4.94 -14.21
C GLY A 55 -4.59 -4.39 -13.40
N VAL A 56 -4.85 -3.99 -12.14
CA VAL A 56 -3.81 -3.47 -11.24
C VAL A 56 -2.72 -4.50 -11.00
N THR A 57 -3.08 -5.74 -10.65
CA THR A 57 -2.09 -6.79 -10.38
C THR A 57 -1.32 -7.18 -11.64
N SER A 58 -1.96 -7.23 -12.80
CA SER A 58 -1.28 -7.50 -14.07
C SER A 58 -0.24 -6.41 -14.41
N VAL A 59 -0.54 -5.16 -14.08
CA VAL A 59 0.38 -4.03 -14.27
C VAL A 59 1.48 -4.05 -13.20
N ILE A 60 1.12 -4.13 -11.91
CA ILE A 60 2.09 -4.11 -10.80
C ILE A 60 2.94 -5.40 -10.76
N GLN A 61 2.47 -6.51 -11.33
CA GLN A 61 3.10 -7.85 -11.27
C GLN A 61 3.28 -8.35 -9.82
N SER A 62 2.45 -7.85 -8.88
CA SER A 62 2.49 -8.23 -7.47
C SER A 62 1.09 -8.21 -6.86
N SER A 63 0.52 -9.40 -6.63
CA SER A 63 -0.77 -9.53 -5.92
C SER A 63 -0.65 -9.18 -4.44
N SER A 64 0.49 -9.45 -3.82
CA SER A 64 0.75 -9.05 -2.43
C SER A 64 0.69 -7.53 -2.29
N ALA A 65 1.35 -6.78 -3.18
CA ALA A 65 1.30 -5.32 -3.20
C ALA A 65 -0.14 -4.80 -3.37
N THR A 66 -0.87 -5.33 -4.37
CA THR A 66 -2.27 -4.97 -4.60
C THR A 66 -3.14 -5.27 -3.39
N THR A 67 -2.99 -6.43 -2.76
CA THR A 67 -3.80 -6.82 -1.60
C THR A 67 -3.49 -5.96 -0.37
N VAL A 68 -2.22 -5.67 -0.09
CA VAL A 68 -1.82 -4.77 1.00
C VAL A 68 -2.39 -3.37 0.79
N MET A 69 -2.34 -2.83 -0.43
CA MET A 69 -2.95 -1.55 -0.76
C MET A 69 -4.47 -1.56 -0.53
N VAL A 70 -5.17 -2.60 -0.97
CA VAL A 70 -6.61 -2.78 -0.72
C VAL A 70 -6.92 -2.85 0.77
N VAL A 71 -6.13 -3.59 1.55
CA VAL A 71 -6.25 -3.67 3.02
C VAL A 71 -6.07 -2.28 3.66
N SER A 72 -5.11 -1.49 3.19
CA SER A 72 -4.90 -0.11 3.65
C SER A 72 -6.07 0.81 3.31
N PHE A 73 -6.65 0.70 2.11
CA PHE A 73 -7.85 1.47 1.74
C PHE A 73 -9.08 1.09 2.58
N VAL A 74 -9.23 -0.19 2.93
CA VAL A 74 -10.27 -0.61 3.88
C VAL A 74 -9.99 -0.07 5.29
N ASN A 75 -8.74 -0.09 5.73
CA ASN A 75 -8.33 0.52 7.00
C ASN A 75 -8.69 2.01 7.06
N ALA A 76 -8.47 2.71 5.96
CA ALA A 76 -8.79 4.12 5.77
C ALA A 76 -10.30 4.41 5.59
N GLY A 77 -11.11 3.39 5.35
CA GLY A 77 -12.55 3.56 5.03
C GLY A 77 -12.81 4.07 3.61
N LEU A 78 -11.79 4.05 2.73
CA LEU A 78 -11.93 4.41 1.30
C LEU A 78 -12.61 3.31 0.50
N LEU A 79 -12.47 2.06 0.92
CA LEU A 79 -13.16 0.91 0.35
C LEU A 79 -14.01 0.22 1.41
N THR A 80 -15.20 -0.19 1.02
CA THR A 80 -16.00 -1.12 1.82
C THR A 80 -15.38 -2.52 1.78
N LEU A 81 -15.67 -3.34 2.78
CA LEU A 81 -15.19 -4.73 2.83
C LEU A 81 -15.63 -5.53 1.59
N ALA A 82 -16.85 -5.34 1.11
CA ALA A 82 -17.36 -6.02 -0.09
C ALA A 82 -16.60 -5.61 -1.37
N GLN A 83 -16.26 -4.32 -1.52
CA GLN A 83 -15.43 -3.83 -2.62
C GLN A 83 -14.03 -4.44 -2.57
N ALA A 84 -13.41 -4.43 -1.39
CA ALA A 84 -12.10 -5.03 -1.17
C ALA A 84 -12.06 -6.51 -1.53
N ILE A 85 -13.04 -7.29 -1.11
CA ILE A 85 -13.16 -8.72 -1.44
C ILE A 85 -13.14 -8.90 -2.97
N SER A 86 -13.90 -8.10 -3.71
CA SER A 86 -13.96 -8.21 -5.18
C SER A 86 -12.63 -7.85 -5.85
N VAL A 87 -11.92 -6.82 -5.37
CA VAL A 87 -10.59 -6.45 -5.90
C VAL A 87 -9.56 -7.54 -5.60
N ILE A 88 -9.57 -8.11 -4.40
CA ILE A 88 -8.67 -9.21 -4.01
C ILE A 88 -8.91 -10.45 -4.90
N MET A 89 -10.17 -10.79 -5.20
CA MET A 89 -10.50 -11.87 -6.15
C MET A 89 -9.86 -11.62 -7.52
N GLY A 90 -9.97 -10.39 -8.04
CA GLY A 90 -9.35 -10.00 -9.30
C GLY A 90 -7.83 -10.03 -9.26
N ALA A 91 -7.22 -9.61 -8.15
CA ALA A 91 -5.78 -9.64 -7.96
C ALA A 91 -5.20 -11.07 -8.09
N ASN A 92 -5.92 -12.07 -7.59
CA ASN A 92 -5.51 -13.48 -7.76
C ASN A 92 -5.51 -13.92 -9.23
N ILE A 93 -6.48 -13.47 -10.04
CA ILE A 93 -6.46 -13.74 -11.49
C ILE A 93 -5.28 -12.99 -12.12
N GLY A 94 -5.02 -11.73 -11.76
CA GLY A 94 -3.92 -10.93 -12.30
C GLY A 94 -2.54 -11.55 -12.10
N THR A 95 -2.33 -12.27 -11.00
CA THR A 95 -1.07 -13.00 -10.72
C THR A 95 -0.76 -14.04 -11.80
N THR A 96 -1.77 -14.60 -12.45
CA THR A 96 -1.57 -15.65 -13.47
C THR A 96 -0.87 -15.14 -14.73
N VAL A 97 -0.91 -13.82 -14.99
CA VAL A 97 -0.19 -13.20 -16.11
C VAL A 97 1.32 -13.42 -15.99
N THR A 98 1.87 -13.40 -14.77
CA THR A 98 3.29 -13.69 -14.55
C THR A 98 3.64 -15.12 -14.97
N ALA A 99 2.79 -16.11 -14.64
CA ALA A 99 3.00 -17.50 -15.05
C ALA A 99 3.08 -17.64 -16.58
N TRP A 100 2.16 -17.00 -17.30
CA TRP A 100 2.17 -16.99 -18.77
C TRP A 100 3.39 -16.26 -19.35
N MET A 101 3.77 -15.13 -18.74
CA MET A 101 4.95 -14.39 -19.16
C MET A 101 6.21 -15.25 -19.03
N VAL A 102 6.39 -15.92 -17.90
CA VAL A 102 7.53 -16.81 -17.66
C VAL A 102 7.48 -18.01 -18.61
N ALA A 103 6.33 -18.68 -18.76
CA ALA A 103 6.19 -19.85 -19.61
C ALA A 103 6.41 -19.53 -21.09
N PHE A 104 5.85 -18.44 -21.61
CA PHE A 104 5.95 -18.07 -23.01
C PHE A 104 7.30 -17.43 -23.36
N LEU A 105 7.67 -16.35 -22.63
CA LEU A 105 8.85 -15.58 -22.95
C LEU A 105 10.14 -16.25 -22.46
N GLY A 106 10.08 -16.95 -21.31
CA GLY A 106 11.27 -17.56 -20.71
C GLY A 106 11.64 -18.93 -21.29
N PHE A 107 10.67 -19.65 -21.83
CA PHE A 107 10.91 -21.03 -22.30
C PHE A 107 10.68 -21.21 -23.79
N LYS A 108 9.63 -20.65 -24.38
CA LYS A 108 9.32 -20.85 -25.80
C LYS A 108 10.06 -19.85 -26.69
N ALA A 109 10.09 -18.58 -26.35
CA ALA A 109 10.67 -17.52 -27.19
C ALA A 109 12.17 -17.31 -26.96
N ASP A 110 12.76 -17.94 -25.94
CA ASP A 110 14.15 -17.78 -25.48
C ASP A 110 14.65 -16.32 -25.51
N ILE A 111 13.88 -15.47 -24.87
CA ILE A 111 14.14 -14.02 -24.80
C ILE A 111 15.48 -13.71 -24.10
N SER A 112 16.11 -14.70 -23.45
CA SER A 112 17.44 -14.52 -22.86
C SER A 112 18.48 -14.02 -23.89
N LEU A 113 18.34 -14.37 -25.16
CA LEU A 113 19.18 -13.85 -26.25
C LEU A 113 19.00 -12.34 -26.47
N LEU A 114 17.79 -11.81 -26.24
CA LEU A 114 17.49 -10.38 -26.36
C LEU A 114 17.73 -9.64 -25.04
N ALA A 115 17.84 -10.35 -23.91
CA ALA A 115 17.99 -9.74 -22.58
C ALA A 115 19.28 -8.90 -22.49
N VAL A 116 20.38 -9.35 -23.07
CA VAL A 116 21.65 -8.60 -23.07
C VAL A 116 21.58 -7.31 -23.91
N PRO A 117 21.10 -7.31 -25.16
CA PRO A 117 20.83 -6.07 -25.90
C PRO A 117 19.83 -5.14 -25.21
N MET A 118 18.76 -5.70 -24.62
CA MET A 118 17.79 -4.90 -23.85
C MET A 118 18.39 -4.28 -22.60
N MET A 119 19.35 -4.94 -21.94
CA MET A 119 20.08 -4.39 -20.80
C MET A 119 20.81 -3.08 -21.18
N LEU A 120 21.42 -3.02 -22.39
CA LEU A 120 22.05 -1.78 -22.87
C LEU A 120 21.03 -0.67 -23.05
N LEU A 121 19.88 -0.96 -23.66
CA LEU A 121 18.81 0.04 -23.81
C LEU A 121 18.29 0.50 -22.45
N GLY A 122 18.04 -0.43 -21.54
CA GLY A 122 17.61 -0.12 -20.18
C GLY A 122 18.60 0.77 -19.44
N PHE A 123 19.90 0.48 -19.54
CA PHE A 123 20.97 1.30 -18.96
C PHE A 123 20.97 2.71 -19.54
N LEU A 124 20.82 2.88 -20.84
CA LEU A 124 20.77 4.20 -21.48
C LEU A 124 19.57 5.01 -21.01
N PHE A 125 18.39 4.38 -20.89
CA PHE A 125 17.18 5.03 -20.38
C PHE A 125 17.29 5.36 -18.88
N SER A 126 17.88 4.48 -18.07
CA SER A 126 18.06 4.71 -16.62
C SER A 126 18.98 5.91 -16.33
N ASN A 127 19.90 6.25 -17.23
CA ASN A 127 20.76 7.43 -17.12
C ASN A 127 20.17 8.71 -17.73
N SER A 128 18.88 8.70 -18.11
CA SER A 128 18.20 9.89 -18.63
C SER A 128 17.97 10.92 -17.51
N LYS A 129 17.93 12.21 -17.87
CA LYS A 129 17.57 13.29 -16.94
C LYS A 129 16.07 13.39 -16.68
N LYS A 130 15.23 12.67 -17.43
CA LYS A 130 13.77 12.67 -17.27
C LYS A 130 13.32 11.44 -16.50
N ASN A 131 12.68 11.63 -15.36
CA ASN A 131 12.19 10.57 -14.46
C ASN A 131 11.38 9.49 -15.20
N GLN A 132 10.53 9.89 -16.16
CA GLN A 132 9.73 8.93 -16.92
C GLN A 132 10.61 7.94 -17.71
N TYR A 133 11.72 8.41 -18.31
CA TYR A 133 12.65 7.53 -19.02
C TYR A 133 13.48 6.67 -18.06
N GLN A 134 13.85 7.20 -16.89
CA GLN A 134 14.53 6.41 -15.85
C GLN A 134 13.65 5.22 -15.42
N ASN A 135 12.38 5.47 -15.15
CA ASN A 135 11.42 4.43 -14.74
C ASN A 135 11.25 3.36 -15.84
N ILE A 136 11.22 3.77 -17.12
CA ILE A 136 11.22 2.83 -18.26
C ILE A 136 12.55 2.08 -18.34
N GLY A 137 13.66 2.75 -18.05
CA GLY A 137 14.99 2.13 -17.97
C GLY A 137 15.03 1.01 -16.92
N GLU A 138 14.56 1.29 -15.70
CA GLU A 138 14.45 0.30 -14.62
C GLU A 138 13.56 -0.89 -15.02
N LEU A 139 12.41 -0.63 -15.65
CA LEU A 139 11.53 -1.66 -16.19
C LEU A 139 12.29 -2.60 -17.15
N ILE A 140 13.04 -2.02 -18.11
CA ILE A 140 13.77 -2.79 -19.14
C ILE A 140 14.93 -3.56 -18.50
N VAL A 141 15.70 -2.95 -17.59
CA VAL A 141 16.77 -3.62 -16.85
C VAL A 141 16.21 -4.77 -16.02
N GLY A 142 15.12 -4.52 -15.29
CA GLY A 142 14.44 -5.54 -14.48
C GLY A 142 13.96 -6.71 -15.32
N PHE A 143 13.32 -6.43 -16.46
CA PHE A 143 12.91 -7.46 -17.43
C PHE A 143 14.10 -8.28 -17.92
N SER A 144 15.19 -7.62 -18.28
CA SER A 144 16.42 -8.28 -18.76
C SER A 144 17.02 -9.18 -17.67
N LEU A 145 17.15 -8.69 -16.44
CA LEU A 145 17.68 -9.47 -15.31
C LEU A 145 16.79 -10.67 -14.97
N LEU A 146 15.47 -10.53 -15.06
CA LEU A 146 14.51 -11.60 -14.83
C LEU A 146 14.76 -12.76 -15.80
N PHE A 147 14.86 -12.49 -17.10
CA PHE A 147 15.05 -13.54 -18.10
C PHE A 147 16.47 -14.10 -18.11
N LEU A 148 17.49 -13.29 -17.82
CA LEU A 148 18.86 -13.79 -17.59
C LEU A 148 18.90 -14.70 -16.35
N GLY A 149 18.30 -14.29 -15.23
CA GLY A 149 18.20 -15.11 -14.02
C GLY A 149 17.50 -16.44 -14.31
N LEU A 150 16.38 -16.41 -15.03
CA LEU A 150 15.67 -17.62 -15.45
C LEU A 150 16.55 -18.54 -16.33
N SER A 151 17.26 -17.97 -17.29
CA SER A 151 18.19 -18.72 -18.16
C SER A 151 19.34 -19.34 -17.36
N PHE A 152 19.96 -18.57 -16.47
CA PHE A 152 21.01 -19.11 -15.57
C PHE A 152 20.47 -20.19 -14.63
N MET A 153 19.25 -20.05 -14.09
CA MET A 153 18.62 -21.08 -13.28
C MET A 153 18.48 -22.37 -14.09
N LYS A 154 17.92 -22.30 -15.33
CA LYS A 154 17.79 -23.46 -16.22
C LYS A 154 19.13 -24.16 -16.47
N ASN A 155 20.17 -23.37 -16.75
CA ASN A 155 21.49 -23.91 -17.08
C ASN A 155 22.29 -24.39 -15.86
N SER A 156 21.96 -23.96 -14.66
CA SER A 156 22.65 -24.33 -13.41
C SER A 156 22.05 -25.57 -12.75
N VAL A 157 20.86 -25.97 -13.20
CA VAL A 157 20.19 -27.17 -12.68
C VAL A 157 20.90 -28.40 -13.23
N PRO A 158 21.40 -29.32 -12.37
CA PRO A 158 22.07 -30.54 -12.84
C PRO A 158 21.07 -31.48 -13.50
N ASP A 159 21.53 -32.22 -14.46
CA ASP A 159 20.76 -33.34 -15.00
C ASP A 159 20.54 -34.37 -13.86
N LEU A 160 19.26 -34.57 -13.48
CA LEU A 160 18.92 -35.57 -12.46
C LEU A 160 19.27 -37.00 -12.84
N ARG A 161 19.49 -37.27 -14.12
CA ARG A 161 19.97 -38.58 -14.58
C ARG A 161 21.38 -38.87 -14.06
N GLU A 162 22.17 -37.83 -13.80
CA GLU A 162 23.49 -37.94 -13.17
C GLU A 162 23.41 -38.06 -11.64
N THR A 163 22.21 -37.85 -11.05
CA THR A 163 21.95 -37.96 -9.61
C THR A 163 20.73 -38.83 -9.31
N PRO A 164 20.81 -40.15 -9.54
CA PRO A 164 19.68 -41.08 -9.40
C PRO A 164 19.00 -41.03 -8.03
N GLN A 165 19.75 -40.72 -6.97
CA GLN A 165 19.25 -40.65 -5.60
C GLN A 165 18.23 -39.51 -5.38
N VAL A 166 18.40 -38.36 -6.04
CA VAL A 166 17.44 -37.25 -5.98
C VAL A 166 16.18 -37.58 -6.75
N LEU A 167 16.34 -38.19 -7.91
CA LEU A 167 15.23 -38.65 -8.74
C LEU A 167 14.40 -39.72 -8.00
N GLU A 168 15.07 -40.71 -7.37
CA GLU A 168 14.43 -41.74 -6.58
C GLU A 168 13.67 -41.15 -5.37
N PHE A 169 14.24 -40.15 -4.71
CA PHE A 169 13.55 -39.43 -3.62
C PHE A 169 12.25 -38.77 -4.13
N VAL A 170 12.34 -37.99 -5.22
CA VAL A 170 11.16 -37.28 -5.77
C VAL A 170 10.11 -38.28 -6.28
N THR A 171 10.52 -39.33 -7.02
CA THR A 171 9.59 -40.35 -7.51
C THR A 171 8.94 -41.16 -6.41
N THR A 172 9.67 -41.47 -5.36
CA THR A 172 9.14 -42.14 -4.17
C THR A 172 8.06 -41.27 -3.53
N TRP A 173 8.34 -40.00 -3.23
CA TRP A 173 7.37 -39.11 -2.63
C TRP A 173 6.22 -38.71 -3.56
N ALA A 174 6.39 -38.76 -4.87
CA ALA A 174 5.33 -38.52 -5.87
C ALA A 174 4.41 -39.73 -6.07
N SER A 175 4.76 -40.93 -5.59
CA SER A 175 4.04 -42.18 -5.85
C SER A 175 2.97 -42.55 -4.83
N HIS A 176 2.80 -41.77 -3.73
CA HIS A 176 1.86 -42.06 -2.65
C HIS A 176 0.42 -41.54 -2.92
N GLY A 177 0.03 -41.41 -4.17
CA GLY A 177 -1.35 -41.03 -4.57
C GLY A 177 -1.76 -39.65 -4.05
N PHE A 178 -2.92 -39.58 -3.38
CA PHE A 178 -3.41 -38.30 -2.83
C PHE A 178 -2.53 -37.72 -1.71
N GLY A 179 -1.81 -38.55 -0.98
CA GLY A 179 -0.84 -38.10 0.01
C GLY A 179 0.28 -37.27 -0.59
N SER A 180 0.75 -37.64 -1.80
CA SER A 180 1.73 -36.83 -2.56
C SER A 180 1.18 -35.47 -2.94
N VAL A 181 -0.08 -35.40 -3.36
CA VAL A 181 -0.75 -34.11 -3.69
C VAL A 181 -0.73 -33.18 -2.48
N LEU A 182 -1.08 -33.69 -1.29
CA LEU A 182 -1.06 -32.88 -0.05
C LEU A 182 0.36 -32.45 0.35
N LEU A 183 1.35 -33.33 0.16
CA LEU A 183 2.77 -33.02 0.44
C LEU A 183 3.28 -31.90 -0.45
N PHE A 184 3.05 -31.99 -1.76
CA PHE A 184 3.52 -30.97 -2.72
C PHE A 184 2.73 -29.66 -2.58
N LEU A 185 1.45 -29.71 -2.21
CA LEU A 185 0.68 -28.55 -1.83
C LEU A 185 1.30 -27.86 -0.61
N ALA A 186 1.60 -28.62 0.45
CA ALA A 186 2.27 -28.06 1.63
C ALA A 186 3.62 -27.46 1.29
N PHE A 187 4.41 -28.13 0.42
CA PHE A 187 5.69 -27.62 -0.03
C PHE A 187 5.55 -26.29 -0.79
N GLY A 188 4.61 -26.18 -1.73
CA GLY A 188 4.31 -24.93 -2.43
C GLY A 188 3.86 -23.82 -1.48
N THR A 189 3.06 -24.14 -0.46
CA THR A 189 2.63 -23.20 0.58
C THR A 189 3.82 -22.66 1.39
N VAL A 190 4.66 -23.57 1.90
CA VAL A 190 5.85 -23.20 2.70
C VAL A 190 6.86 -22.42 1.86
N LEU A 191 7.10 -22.85 0.62
CA LEU A 191 8.03 -22.16 -0.27
C LEU A 191 7.58 -20.72 -0.54
N THR A 192 6.29 -20.50 -0.81
CA THR A 192 5.72 -19.16 -1.00
C THR A 192 5.80 -18.32 0.26
N LEU A 193 5.57 -18.92 1.43
CA LEU A 193 5.70 -18.25 2.73
C LEU A 193 7.14 -17.79 2.99
N VAL A 194 8.13 -18.64 2.68
CA VAL A 194 9.55 -18.32 2.88
C VAL A 194 10.03 -17.25 1.89
N LEU A 195 9.67 -17.39 0.61
CA LEU A 195 10.05 -16.43 -0.44
C LEU A 195 9.22 -15.15 -0.40
N GLN A 196 8.07 -15.16 0.25
CA GLN A 196 7.07 -14.07 0.26
C GLN A 196 6.68 -13.59 -1.15
N SER A 197 6.80 -14.48 -2.14
CA SER A 197 6.57 -14.22 -3.56
C SER A 197 5.99 -15.45 -4.24
N SER A 198 4.73 -15.36 -4.63
CA SER A 198 4.06 -16.40 -5.44
C SER A 198 4.69 -16.52 -6.84
N SER A 199 5.03 -15.37 -7.45
CA SER A 199 5.68 -15.39 -8.77
C SER A 199 7.03 -16.12 -8.77
N ALA A 200 7.79 -16.00 -7.67
CA ALA A 200 9.04 -16.73 -7.50
C ALA A 200 8.80 -18.24 -7.33
N THR A 201 7.82 -18.62 -6.51
CA THR A 201 7.42 -20.02 -6.32
C THR A 201 6.94 -20.62 -7.64
N MET A 202 6.12 -19.88 -8.41
CA MET A 202 5.66 -20.28 -9.73
C MET A 202 6.83 -20.51 -10.69
N ALA A 203 7.80 -19.60 -10.75
CA ALA A 203 8.97 -19.75 -11.62
C ALA A 203 9.79 -21.00 -11.26
N ILE A 204 10.05 -21.24 -9.97
CA ILE A 204 10.73 -22.45 -9.49
C ILE A 204 9.94 -23.71 -9.89
N THR A 205 8.62 -23.70 -9.68
CA THR A 205 7.75 -24.82 -10.04
C THR A 205 7.76 -25.10 -11.54
N LEU A 206 7.72 -24.04 -12.39
CA LEU A 206 7.84 -24.15 -13.84
C LEU A 206 9.20 -24.74 -14.26
N ILE A 207 10.30 -24.34 -13.62
CA ILE A 207 11.62 -24.89 -13.88
C ILE A 207 11.67 -26.37 -13.51
N MET A 208 11.25 -26.72 -12.28
CA MET A 208 11.23 -28.12 -11.81
C MET A 208 10.40 -29.01 -12.73
N LEU A 209 9.26 -28.49 -13.21
CA LEU A 209 8.40 -29.19 -14.16
C LEU A 209 9.05 -29.32 -15.55
N SER A 210 9.63 -28.23 -16.07
CA SER A 210 10.27 -28.23 -17.42
C SER A 210 11.49 -29.15 -17.53
N MET A 211 12.16 -29.37 -16.40
CA MET A 211 13.30 -30.25 -16.26
C MET A 211 12.90 -31.72 -15.99
N GLY A 212 11.59 -31.99 -15.85
CA GLY A 212 11.07 -33.30 -15.50
C GLY A 212 11.37 -33.76 -14.07
N TRP A 213 11.73 -32.84 -13.16
CA TRP A 213 12.01 -33.14 -11.73
C TRP A 213 10.76 -33.55 -10.99
N ILE A 214 9.62 -32.90 -11.30
CA ILE A 214 8.34 -33.22 -10.71
C ILE A 214 7.32 -33.57 -11.81
N PRO A 215 6.42 -34.54 -11.56
CA PRO A 215 5.30 -34.81 -12.44
C PRO A 215 4.33 -33.63 -12.53
N PHE A 216 3.62 -33.48 -13.63
CA PHE A 216 2.65 -32.40 -13.85
C PHE A 216 1.64 -32.26 -12.72
N HIS A 217 1.07 -33.37 -12.22
CA HIS A 217 0.09 -33.32 -11.12
C HIS A 217 0.70 -32.80 -9.80
N MET A 218 1.99 -33.04 -9.55
CA MET A 218 2.66 -32.52 -8.36
C MET A 218 2.95 -31.02 -8.50
N ALA A 219 3.34 -30.57 -9.70
CA ALA A 219 3.45 -29.15 -10.01
C ALA A 219 2.10 -28.42 -9.82
N CYS A 220 1.01 -29.04 -10.28
CA CYS A 220 -0.35 -28.51 -10.03
C CYS A 220 -0.66 -28.35 -8.54
N ALA A 221 -0.28 -29.34 -7.72
CA ALA A 221 -0.46 -29.27 -6.28
C ALA A 221 0.37 -28.15 -5.64
N MET A 222 1.61 -27.94 -6.09
CA MET A 222 2.45 -26.82 -5.62
C MET A 222 1.80 -25.46 -5.91
N VAL A 223 1.25 -25.28 -7.13
CA VAL A 223 0.56 -24.02 -7.51
C VAL A 223 -0.69 -23.79 -6.65
N LEU A 224 -1.45 -24.82 -6.31
CA LEU A 224 -2.56 -24.69 -5.36
C LEU A 224 -2.07 -24.26 -3.97
N GLY A 225 -0.95 -24.82 -3.51
CA GLY A 225 -0.31 -24.44 -2.25
C GLY A 225 0.22 -23.00 -2.25
N GLU A 226 0.78 -22.55 -3.37
CA GLU A 226 1.24 -21.18 -3.58
C GLU A 226 0.13 -20.15 -3.30
N ASN A 227 -1.09 -20.42 -3.77
CA ASN A 227 -2.24 -19.53 -3.54
C ASN A 227 -2.59 -19.39 -2.05
N ILE A 228 -2.42 -20.45 -1.23
CA ILE A 228 -2.57 -20.36 0.23
C ILE A 228 -1.42 -19.53 0.82
N GLY A 229 -0.17 -19.82 0.44
CA GLY A 229 1.01 -19.16 0.98
C GLY A 229 0.99 -17.64 0.79
N THR A 230 0.47 -17.16 -0.34
CA THR A 230 0.35 -15.74 -0.66
C THR A 230 -0.54 -14.97 0.32
N THR A 231 -1.49 -15.63 0.97
CA THR A 231 -2.43 -14.94 1.89
C THR A 231 -1.77 -14.44 3.17
N ILE A 232 -0.60 -14.98 3.54
CA ILE A 232 0.08 -14.65 4.79
C ILE A 232 0.61 -13.22 4.77
N THR A 233 1.11 -12.73 3.63
CA THR A 233 1.60 -11.35 3.50
C THR A 233 0.52 -10.32 3.82
N ALA A 234 -0.70 -10.54 3.31
CA ALA A 234 -1.85 -9.67 3.60
C ALA A 234 -2.25 -9.71 5.09
N ASN A 235 -2.19 -10.88 5.73
CA ASN A 235 -2.51 -11.02 7.15
C ASN A 235 -1.46 -10.37 8.05
N ILE A 236 -0.17 -10.43 7.69
CA ILE A 236 0.91 -9.71 8.38
C ILE A 236 0.67 -8.20 8.27
N ALA A 237 0.42 -7.69 7.06
CA ALA A 237 0.13 -6.28 6.84
C ALA A 237 -1.09 -5.78 7.64
N ALA A 238 -2.15 -6.59 7.72
CA ALA A 238 -3.36 -6.25 8.46
C ALA A 238 -3.22 -6.38 9.99
N SER A 239 -2.17 -7.02 10.51
CA SER A 239 -2.03 -7.35 11.94
C SER A 239 -2.10 -6.13 12.85
N VAL A 240 -1.56 -5.01 12.41
CA VAL A 240 -1.55 -3.71 13.09
C VAL A 240 -2.71 -2.80 12.67
N GLY A 241 -3.43 -3.14 11.59
CA GLY A 241 -4.60 -2.42 11.11
C GLY A 241 -5.82 -2.55 12.03
N ASN A 242 -6.87 -1.81 11.70
CA ASN A 242 -8.17 -1.88 12.38
C ASN A 242 -8.90 -3.21 12.08
N THR A 243 -10.05 -3.40 12.70
CA THR A 243 -10.88 -4.61 12.53
C THR A 243 -11.27 -4.84 11.06
N GLN A 244 -11.52 -3.80 10.27
CA GLN A 244 -11.92 -3.93 8.88
C GLN A 244 -10.74 -4.37 7.99
N ALA A 245 -9.53 -3.84 8.22
CA ALA A 245 -8.31 -4.29 7.56
C ALA A 245 -8.05 -5.80 7.79
N LYS A 246 -8.18 -6.26 9.04
CA LYS A 246 -8.04 -7.68 9.40
C LYS A 246 -9.10 -8.56 8.70
N ARG A 247 -10.33 -8.07 8.57
CA ARG A 247 -11.40 -8.76 7.84
C ARG A 247 -11.10 -8.87 6.35
N ALA A 248 -10.58 -7.80 5.74
CA ALA A 248 -10.18 -7.81 4.34
C ALA A 248 -9.06 -8.83 4.07
N ALA A 249 -8.02 -8.86 4.90
CA ALA A 249 -6.94 -9.85 4.79
C ALA A 249 -7.44 -11.29 5.01
N MET A 250 -8.31 -11.51 6.00
CA MET A 250 -8.90 -12.82 6.26
C MET A 250 -9.80 -13.28 5.10
N SER A 251 -10.49 -12.37 4.41
CA SER A 251 -11.27 -12.72 3.23
C SER A 251 -10.41 -13.29 2.10
N HIS A 252 -9.18 -12.79 1.93
CA HIS A 252 -8.20 -13.35 0.99
C HIS A 252 -7.85 -14.80 1.36
N THR A 253 -7.66 -15.08 2.66
CA THR A 253 -7.40 -16.43 3.13
C THR A 253 -8.59 -17.35 2.87
N ILE A 254 -9.80 -16.92 3.20
CA ILE A 254 -11.03 -17.72 2.96
C ILE A 254 -11.19 -18.03 1.47
N PHE A 255 -10.98 -17.03 0.60
CA PHE A 255 -11.08 -17.18 -0.86
C PHE A 255 -10.12 -18.27 -1.37
N ASN A 256 -8.84 -18.21 -0.97
CA ASN A 256 -7.84 -19.16 -1.45
C ASN A 256 -8.02 -20.56 -0.85
N VAL A 257 -8.30 -20.66 0.45
CA VAL A 257 -8.52 -21.95 1.13
C VAL A 257 -9.75 -22.65 0.54
N PHE A 258 -10.86 -21.93 0.36
CA PHE A 258 -12.04 -22.48 -0.30
C PHE A 258 -11.73 -22.99 -1.71
N GLY A 259 -11.00 -22.17 -2.47
CA GLY A 259 -10.55 -22.54 -3.81
C GLY A 259 -9.73 -23.83 -3.81
N VAL A 260 -8.76 -23.94 -2.94
CA VAL A 260 -7.92 -25.14 -2.84
C VAL A 260 -8.73 -26.37 -2.42
N ILE A 261 -9.70 -26.21 -1.50
CA ILE A 261 -10.55 -27.34 -1.06
C ILE A 261 -11.34 -27.93 -2.23
N TRP A 262 -12.05 -27.11 -3.02
CA TRP A 262 -12.80 -27.68 -4.17
C TRP A 262 -11.88 -28.22 -5.24
N ALA A 263 -10.71 -27.55 -5.48
CA ALA A 263 -9.75 -28.02 -6.45
C ALA A 263 -9.10 -29.37 -6.05
N LEU A 264 -8.89 -29.61 -4.75
CA LEU A 264 -8.44 -30.91 -4.24
C LEU A 264 -9.51 -32.00 -4.39
N ILE A 265 -10.77 -31.68 -4.08
CA ILE A 265 -11.89 -32.63 -4.26
C ILE A 265 -12.02 -33.04 -5.73
N LEU A 266 -11.88 -32.08 -6.63
CA LEU A 266 -11.98 -32.29 -8.08
C LEU A 266 -10.60 -32.41 -8.77
N PHE A 267 -9.54 -32.78 -8.04
CA PHE A 267 -8.16 -32.67 -8.52
C PHE A 267 -7.94 -33.41 -9.85
N LYS A 268 -8.34 -34.69 -9.92
CA LYS A 268 -8.20 -35.49 -11.13
C LYS A 268 -9.03 -34.95 -12.31
N PRO A 269 -10.36 -34.70 -12.18
CA PRO A 269 -11.12 -34.16 -13.30
C PRO A 269 -10.69 -32.75 -13.69
N PHE A 270 -10.21 -31.93 -12.74
CA PHE A 270 -9.72 -30.57 -13.01
C PHE A 270 -8.40 -30.59 -13.81
N THR A 271 -7.43 -31.41 -13.40
CA THR A 271 -6.17 -31.56 -14.16
C THR A 271 -6.43 -32.20 -15.53
N ALA A 272 -7.36 -33.17 -15.64
CA ALA A 272 -7.75 -33.75 -16.94
C ALA A 272 -8.41 -32.72 -17.86
N LEU A 273 -9.24 -31.80 -17.33
CA LEU A 273 -9.80 -30.69 -18.10
C LEU A 273 -8.69 -29.81 -18.68
N VAL A 274 -7.70 -29.43 -17.85
CA VAL A 274 -6.53 -28.66 -18.28
C VAL A 274 -5.80 -29.38 -19.40
N GLY A 275 -5.54 -30.69 -19.24
CA GLY A 275 -4.88 -31.51 -20.25
C GLY A 275 -5.62 -31.50 -21.58
N LYS A 276 -6.94 -31.66 -21.60
CA LYS A 276 -7.77 -31.57 -22.81
C LYS A 276 -7.71 -30.18 -23.47
N ILE A 277 -7.66 -29.11 -22.68
CA ILE A 277 -7.52 -27.75 -23.23
C ILE A 277 -6.16 -27.63 -23.95
N ILE A 278 -5.09 -28.17 -23.36
CA ILE A 278 -3.76 -28.16 -24.00
C ILE A 278 -3.73 -28.96 -25.28
N GLU A 279 -4.45 -30.09 -25.36
CA GLU A 279 -4.63 -30.86 -26.61
C GLU A 279 -5.31 -30.04 -27.72
N LEU A 280 -6.27 -29.16 -27.37
CA LEU A 280 -6.91 -28.26 -28.35
C LEU A 280 -5.94 -27.24 -28.96
N PHE A 281 -4.83 -26.94 -28.28
CA PHE A 281 -3.74 -26.13 -28.82
C PHE A 281 -2.74 -26.95 -29.68
N GLY A 282 -3.02 -28.23 -29.93
CA GLY A 282 -2.16 -29.12 -30.72
C GLY A 282 -0.91 -29.62 -29.98
N LEU A 283 -0.90 -29.54 -28.65
CA LEU A 283 0.19 -29.99 -27.80
C LEU A 283 -0.16 -31.31 -27.09
N PRO A 284 0.83 -32.13 -26.67
CA PRO A 284 0.60 -33.32 -25.86
C PRO A 284 -0.17 -33.01 -24.57
N ASN A 285 -1.02 -33.94 -24.14
CA ASN A 285 -1.77 -33.81 -22.91
C ASN A 285 -0.86 -33.97 -21.68
N PRO A 286 -0.59 -32.91 -20.87
CA PRO A 286 0.31 -33.02 -19.73
C PRO A 286 -0.29 -33.80 -18.55
N ALA A 287 -1.63 -34.01 -18.55
CA ALA A 287 -2.33 -34.76 -17.52
C ALA A 287 -2.56 -36.24 -17.92
N ALA A 288 -2.14 -36.64 -19.09
CA ALA A 288 -2.28 -38.03 -19.54
C ALA A 288 -1.43 -38.99 -18.69
N GLU A 289 -1.90 -40.22 -18.56
CA GLU A 289 -1.18 -41.26 -17.87
C GLU A 289 0.16 -41.57 -18.61
N GLY A 290 1.26 -41.56 -17.88
CA GLY A 290 2.59 -41.77 -18.49
C GLY A 290 3.19 -40.54 -19.17
N PHE A 291 2.53 -39.35 -19.10
CA PHE A 291 3.16 -38.11 -19.60
C PHE A 291 4.43 -37.78 -18.82
N ALA A 292 5.50 -37.56 -19.56
CA ALA A 292 6.76 -37.06 -19.01
C ALA A 292 7.33 -35.98 -19.96
N VAL A 293 8.00 -35.00 -19.37
CA VAL A 293 8.79 -34.03 -20.15
C VAL A 293 10.01 -34.76 -20.72
N VAL A 294 10.10 -34.82 -22.05
CA VAL A 294 11.21 -35.44 -22.75
C VAL A 294 12.24 -34.36 -23.08
N GLU A 295 13.48 -34.60 -22.68
CA GLU A 295 14.59 -33.70 -22.99
C GLU A 295 14.78 -33.53 -24.48
N GLY A 296 14.96 -32.30 -24.96
CA GLY A 296 15.04 -31.97 -26.37
C GLY A 296 13.70 -31.93 -27.12
N SER A 297 12.58 -32.32 -26.47
CA SER A 297 11.24 -32.15 -27.02
C SER A 297 10.63 -30.84 -26.58
N ALA A 298 10.62 -29.86 -27.48
CA ALA A 298 9.98 -28.54 -27.20
C ALA A 298 8.49 -28.69 -26.92
N ASP A 299 7.80 -29.65 -27.54
CA ASP A 299 6.36 -29.84 -27.42
C ASP A 299 5.95 -30.35 -26.04
N THR A 300 6.66 -31.33 -25.46
CA THR A 300 6.35 -31.85 -24.12
C THR A 300 6.63 -30.82 -23.03
N SER A 301 7.75 -30.07 -23.13
CA SER A 301 8.07 -29.01 -22.22
C SER A 301 7.04 -27.85 -22.30
N THR A 302 6.71 -27.42 -23.52
CA THR A 302 5.70 -26.38 -23.76
C THR A 302 4.33 -26.81 -23.24
N ALA A 303 3.92 -28.05 -23.46
CA ALA A 303 2.66 -28.60 -22.97
C ALA A 303 2.57 -28.58 -21.45
N ALA A 304 3.64 -28.98 -20.77
CA ALA A 304 3.71 -28.96 -19.31
C ALA A 304 3.62 -27.55 -18.75
N LEU A 305 4.40 -26.60 -19.30
CA LEU A 305 4.44 -25.20 -18.84
C LEU A 305 3.12 -24.47 -19.09
N TYR A 306 2.56 -24.63 -20.30
CA TYR A 306 1.26 -24.04 -20.63
C TYR A 306 0.13 -24.68 -19.83
N GLY A 307 0.19 -26.00 -19.62
CA GLY A 307 -0.75 -26.70 -18.76
C GLY A 307 -0.76 -26.15 -17.32
N LEU A 308 0.43 -25.92 -16.75
CA LEU A 308 0.53 -25.37 -15.39
C LEU A 308 0.03 -23.92 -15.33
N SER A 309 0.39 -23.07 -16.30
CA SER A 309 -0.11 -21.68 -16.39
C SER A 309 -1.63 -21.65 -16.61
N MET A 310 -2.16 -22.56 -17.44
CA MET A 310 -3.59 -22.71 -17.67
C MET A 310 -4.33 -23.16 -16.41
N LEU A 311 -3.79 -24.14 -15.65
CA LEU A 311 -4.35 -24.56 -14.39
C LEU A 311 -4.45 -23.38 -13.41
N HIS A 312 -3.38 -22.60 -13.28
CA HIS A 312 -3.36 -21.42 -12.40
C HIS A 312 -4.43 -20.40 -12.79
N THR A 313 -4.58 -20.14 -14.09
CA THR A 313 -5.59 -19.20 -14.62
C THR A 313 -7.00 -19.73 -14.42
N LEU A 314 -7.27 -20.98 -14.78
CA LEU A 314 -8.58 -21.60 -14.63
C LEU A 314 -8.98 -21.69 -13.15
N PHE A 315 -8.04 -22.10 -12.28
CA PHE A 315 -8.29 -22.16 -10.83
C PHE A 315 -8.77 -20.82 -10.29
N ASN A 316 -8.00 -19.73 -10.50
CA ASN A 316 -8.34 -18.42 -9.98
C ASN A 316 -9.60 -17.84 -10.64
N THR A 317 -9.79 -18.07 -11.95
CA THR A 317 -10.98 -17.59 -12.66
C THR A 317 -12.24 -18.32 -12.21
N ILE A 318 -12.23 -19.65 -12.15
CA ILE A 318 -13.38 -20.46 -11.70
C ILE A 318 -13.71 -20.12 -10.24
N ASN A 319 -12.69 -20.05 -9.36
CA ASN A 319 -12.89 -19.70 -7.97
C ASN A 319 -13.53 -18.31 -7.82
N THR A 320 -13.09 -17.32 -8.61
CA THR A 320 -13.69 -15.99 -8.65
C THR A 320 -15.12 -16.04 -9.18
N LEU A 321 -15.40 -16.74 -10.29
CA LEU A 321 -16.74 -16.87 -10.85
C LEU A 321 -17.74 -17.53 -9.89
N ILE A 322 -17.26 -18.48 -9.08
CA ILE A 322 -18.08 -19.09 -8.03
C ILE A 322 -18.30 -18.08 -6.91
N LEU A 323 -17.25 -17.53 -6.33
CA LEU A 323 -17.30 -16.78 -5.09
C LEU A 323 -17.78 -15.33 -5.23
N ILE A 324 -17.78 -14.75 -6.43
CA ILE A 324 -18.30 -13.39 -6.67
C ILE A 324 -19.76 -13.25 -6.24
N TRP A 325 -20.57 -14.30 -6.36
CA TRP A 325 -21.96 -14.34 -5.93
C TRP A 325 -22.11 -14.47 -4.42
N PHE A 326 -21.05 -14.91 -3.73
CA PHE A 326 -21.03 -15.18 -2.29
C PHE A 326 -20.23 -14.14 -1.48
N ILE A 327 -19.91 -12.96 -2.07
CA ILE A 327 -19.19 -11.88 -1.37
C ILE A 327 -19.84 -11.55 -0.02
N LYS A 328 -21.18 -11.42 0.03
CA LYS A 328 -21.91 -11.14 1.28
C LYS A 328 -21.78 -12.28 2.31
N LEU A 329 -21.62 -13.52 1.86
CA LEU A 329 -21.39 -14.66 2.76
C LEU A 329 -19.97 -14.64 3.33
N ILE A 330 -18.98 -14.34 2.49
CA ILE A 330 -17.58 -14.16 2.92
C ILE A 330 -17.50 -13.00 3.92
N GLU A 331 -18.14 -11.87 3.62
CA GLU A 331 -18.23 -10.72 4.52
C GLU A 331 -18.81 -11.11 5.89
N LYS A 332 -19.94 -11.83 5.92
CA LYS A 332 -20.54 -12.33 7.16
C LYS A 332 -19.59 -13.28 7.91
N ALA A 333 -18.89 -14.16 7.19
CA ALA A 333 -17.95 -15.10 7.79
C ALA A 333 -16.79 -14.37 8.47
N VAL A 334 -16.14 -13.40 7.80
CA VAL A 334 -15.02 -12.64 8.40
C VAL A 334 -15.49 -11.72 9.53
N VAL A 335 -16.71 -11.18 9.45
CA VAL A 335 -17.31 -10.39 10.54
C VAL A 335 -17.57 -11.24 11.77
N TRP A 336 -18.00 -12.48 11.58
CA TRP A 336 -18.19 -13.44 12.68
C TRP A 336 -16.86 -13.89 13.30
N MET A 337 -15.83 -14.14 12.47
CA MET A 337 -14.51 -14.59 12.91
C MET A 337 -13.74 -13.49 13.64
N ILE A 338 -13.83 -12.26 13.15
CA ILE A 338 -13.05 -11.12 13.66
C ILE A 338 -14.01 -10.09 14.24
N LYS A 339 -14.17 -10.14 15.56
CA LYS A 339 -15.00 -9.19 16.31
C LYS A 339 -14.23 -7.89 16.57
N PRO A 340 -14.92 -6.72 16.60
CA PRO A 340 -14.28 -5.45 16.95
C PRO A 340 -13.73 -5.53 18.38
N LYS A 341 -12.49 -5.05 18.57
CA LYS A 341 -11.91 -4.85 19.89
C LYS A 341 -12.27 -3.44 20.38
N ASN A 342 -12.32 -3.22 21.70
CA ASN A 342 -12.55 -1.90 22.29
C ASN A 342 -11.52 -0.83 21.84
N GLN A 343 -10.35 -1.24 21.38
CA GLN A 343 -9.33 -0.37 20.80
C GLN A 343 -9.74 0.31 19.48
N ASP A 344 -10.73 -0.20 18.75
CA ASP A 344 -11.27 0.47 17.54
C ASP A 344 -12.07 1.75 17.90
N LYS A 345 -12.25 2.06 19.17
CA LYS A 345 -12.93 3.26 19.69
C LYS A 345 -11.96 4.37 20.11
N GLU A 346 -10.65 4.16 20.01
CA GLU A 346 -9.69 5.26 20.21
C GLU A 346 -9.80 6.21 19.01
N PRO A 347 -10.23 7.47 19.22
CA PRO A 347 -10.51 8.42 18.13
C PRO A 347 -9.25 8.87 17.37
N PHE A 348 -8.05 8.40 17.76
CA PHE A 348 -6.77 8.98 17.36
C PHE A 348 -5.74 7.95 16.93
N ARG A 349 -6.16 6.93 16.19
CA ARG A 349 -5.26 5.98 15.57
C ARG A 349 -4.99 6.39 14.12
N LEU A 350 -3.74 6.22 13.66
CA LEU A 350 -3.41 6.38 12.25
C LEU A 350 -4.41 5.60 11.40
N LYS A 351 -4.98 6.27 10.42
CA LYS A 351 -6.09 5.75 9.63
C LYS A 351 -5.63 5.14 8.32
N TYR A 352 -4.65 5.77 7.68
CA TYR A 352 -4.20 5.47 6.32
C TYR A 352 -2.89 4.69 6.30
N ILE A 353 -2.05 4.83 7.32
CA ILE A 353 -0.79 4.11 7.44
C ILE A 353 -1.01 2.75 8.11
N SER A 354 -0.59 1.68 7.45
CA SER A 354 -0.56 0.32 8.01
C SER A 354 0.89 -0.15 8.15
N ALA A 355 1.23 -0.80 9.28
CA ALA A 355 2.55 -1.39 9.46
C ALA A 355 2.60 -2.76 8.75
N GLY A 356 2.70 -2.75 7.44
CA GLY A 356 2.98 -3.93 6.61
C GLY A 356 4.27 -3.72 5.84
N PRO A 357 4.83 -4.76 5.21
CA PRO A 357 5.90 -4.56 4.24
C PRO A 357 5.40 -3.54 3.21
N LEU A 358 6.09 -2.40 3.13
CA LEU A 358 5.80 -1.35 2.18
C LEU A 358 5.85 -1.95 0.78
N ALA A 359 4.70 -2.10 0.16
CA ALA A 359 4.60 -2.76 -1.13
C ALA A 359 5.42 -2.03 -2.19
N THR A 360 5.43 -0.70 -2.10
CA THR A 360 6.28 0.20 -2.88
C THR A 360 6.42 1.53 -2.19
N PRO A 361 7.61 2.15 -2.23
CA PRO A 361 7.85 3.43 -1.59
C PRO A 361 6.91 4.54 -2.08
N GLU A 362 6.61 4.59 -3.38
CA GLU A 362 5.74 5.60 -3.96
C GLU A 362 4.31 5.53 -3.40
N LEU A 363 3.73 4.33 -3.35
CA LEU A 363 2.39 4.14 -2.79
C LEU A 363 2.36 4.37 -1.27
N ALA A 364 3.45 4.05 -0.59
CA ALA A 364 3.58 4.33 0.83
C ALA A 364 3.67 5.84 1.10
N ALA A 365 4.36 6.61 0.27
CA ALA A 365 4.37 8.07 0.35
C ALA A 365 2.97 8.67 0.18
N GLU A 366 2.16 8.14 -0.76
CA GLU A 366 0.77 8.57 -0.93
C GLU A 366 -0.10 8.26 0.30
N GLN A 367 0.09 7.09 0.94
CA GLN A 367 -0.60 6.76 2.20
C GLN A 367 -0.22 7.72 3.33
N ALA A 368 1.05 8.10 3.43
CA ALA A 368 1.50 9.10 4.38
C ALA A 368 0.85 10.46 4.12
N PHE A 369 0.66 10.84 2.86
CA PHE A 369 0.01 12.09 2.52
C PHE A 369 -1.49 12.08 2.88
N ASP A 370 -2.21 10.96 2.69
CA ASP A 370 -3.58 10.79 3.18
C ASP A 370 -3.67 10.98 4.71
N GLU A 371 -2.69 10.44 5.45
CA GLU A 371 -2.64 10.61 6.90
C GLU A 371 -2.35 12.06 7.30
N ILE A 372 -1.54 12.79 6.54
CA ILE A 372 -1.29 14.23 6.73
C ILE A 372 -2.58 15.04 6.55
N ILE A 373 -3.38 14.75 5.54
CA ILE A 373 -4.69 15.39 5.36
C ILE A 373 -5.61 15.10 6.55
N HIS A 374 -5.61 13.86 7.04
CA HIS A 374 -6.36 13.47 8.23
C HIS A 374 -5.85 14.18 9.48
N PHE A 375 -4.54 14.32 9.64
CA PHE A 375 -3.92 15.07 10.75
C PHE A 375 -4.34 16.54 10.73
N ALA A 376 -4.36 17.20 9.58
CA ALA A 376 -4.85 18.57 9.44
C ALA A 376 -6.32 18.72 9.89
N GLN A 377 -7.17 17.73 9.60
CA GLN A 377 -8.56 17.72 10.08
C GLN A 377 -8.66 17.55 11.61
N ILE A 378 -7.79 16.71 12.20
CA ILE A 378 -7.72 16.54 13.65
C ILE A 378 -7.27 17.84 14.32
N SER A 379 -6.22 18.49 13.80
CA SER A 379 -5.73 19.78 14.31
C SER A 379 -6.83 20.85 14.27
N ARG A 380 -7.59 20.96 13.19
CA ARG A 380 -8.75 21.87 13.10
C ARG A 380 -9.81 21.60 14.17
N ASN A 381 -10.08 20.33 14.51
CA ASN A 381 -11.02 20.01 15.57
C ASN A 381 -10.55 20.54 16.94
N GLY A 382 -9.23 20.59 17.19
CA GLY A 382 -8.62 21.21 18.36
C GLY A 382 -8.98 22.69 18.49
N LEU A 383 -8.92 23.45 17.38
CA LEU A 383 -9.34 24.86 17.36
C LEU A 383 -10.79 25.04 17.82
N GLY A 384 -11.68 24.11 17.49
CA GLY A 384 -13.07 24.12 17.96
C GLY A 384 -13.21 24.02 19.47
N TYR A 385 -12.33 23.30 20.16
CA TYR A 385 -12.28 23.25 21.62
C TYR A 385 -11.67 24.52 22.22
N ALA A 386 -10.64 25.10 21.60
CA ALA A 386 -10.08 26.39 22.01
C ALA A 386 -11.13 27.51 21.95
N LYS A 387 -11.92 27.54 20.86
CA LYS A 387 -13.06 28.48 20.73
C LYS A 387 -14.07 28.33 21.86
N GLN A 388 -14.44 27.11 22.23
CA GLN A 388 -15.35 26.87 23.35
C GLN A 388 -14.75 27.29 24.71
N ALA A 389 -13.44 27.10 24.88
CA ALA A 389 -12.76 27.40 26.15
C ALA A 389 -12.69 28.90 26.47
N ILE A 390 -12.73 29.79 25.46
CA ILE A 390 -12.64 31.26 25.66
C ILE A 390 -13.82 31.80 26.45
N SER A 391 -15.02 31.29 26.18
CA SER A 391 -16.28 31.75 26.82
C SER A 391 -16.80 30.78 27.89
N ALA A 392 -16.08 29.68 28.17
CA ALA A 392 -16.50 28.66 29.12
C ALA A 392 -16.49 29.18 30.58
N ASP A 393 -17.44 28.70 31.38
CA ASP A 393 -17.39 28.84 32.82
C ASP A 393 -16.29 27.94 33.43
N ALA A 394 -15.93 28.16 34.70
CA ALA A 394 -14.81 27.48 35.34
C ALA A 394 -14.91 25.94 35.30
N LYS A 395 -16.12 25.39 35.41
CA LYS A 395 -16.32 23.93 35.40
C LYS A 395 -16.15 23.33 34.02
N HIS A 396 -16.73 23.94 33.00
CA HIS A 396 -16.60 23.49 31.61
C HIS A 396 -15.20 23.79 31.05
N PHE A 397 -14.52 24.81 31.55
CA PHE A 397 -13.15 25.13 31.14
C PHE A 397 -12.17 23.99 31.45
N ASP A 398 -12.23 23.41 32.66
CA ASP A 398 -11.32 22.32 33.04
C ASP A 398 -11.50 21.10 32.14
N GLU A 399 -12.73 20.74 31.78
CA GLU A 399 -13.00 19.64 30.82
C GLU A 399 -12.46 19.94 29.41
N LEU A 400 -12.56 21.20 28.95
CA LEU A 400 -12.06 21.61 27.64
C LEU A 400 -10.54 21.68 27.62
N ARG A 401 -9.92 22.11 28.71
CA ARG A 401 -8.47 22.12 28.88
C ARG A 401 -7.90 20.69 28.82
N GLU A 402 -8.50 19.75 29.54
CA GLU A 402 -8.09 18.34 29.46
C GLU A 402 -8.17 17.80 28.03
N LYS A 403 -9.18 18.20 27.25
CA LYS A 403 -9.28 17.83 25.83
C LYS A 403 -8.16 18.47 25.02
N LEU A 404 -7.85 19.76 25.22
CA LEU A 404 -6.80 20.45 24.45
C LEU A 404 -5.41 19.85 24.72
N VAL A 405 -5.08 19.55 25.98
CA VAL A 405 -3.84 18.82 26.33
C VAL A 405 -3.80 17.45 25.65
N LYS A 406 -4.94 16.74 25.66
CA LYS A 406 -5.00 15.44 24.96
C LYS A 406 -4.83 15.57 23.45
N TYR A 407 -5.30 16.65 22.83
CA TYR A 407 -5.12 16.90 21.39
C TYR A 407 -3.65 17.18 21.03
N GLU A 408 -2.92 17.89 21.89
CA GLU A 408 -1.48 18.10 21.74
C GLU A 408 -0.72 16.76 21.83
N GLU A 409 -0.93 15.95 22.90
CA GLU A 409 -0.33 14.60 23.01
C GLU A 409 -0.62 13.71 21.80
N ILE A 410 -1.76 13.91 21.14
CA ILE A 410 -2.16 13.20 19.93
C ILE A 410 -1.42 13.73 18.72
N SER A 411 -1.27 15.05 18.59
CA SER A 411 -0.51 15.71 17.52
C SER A 411 0.93 15.24 17.52
N ASP A 412 1.60 15.24 18.66
CA ASP A 412 2.96 14.73 18.85
C ASP A 412 3.09 13.28 18.39
N ARG A 413 2.14 12.44 18.83
CA ARG A 413 2.16 11.02 18.46
C ARG A 413 1.96 10.82 16.98
N ILE A 414 1.03 11.53 16.34
CA ILE A 414 0.76 11.43 14.90
C ILE A 414 1.98 11.90 14.11
N GLU A 415 2.58 13.03 14.48
CA GLU A 415 3.82 13.52 13.86
C GLU A 415 4.92 12.46 13.91
N TYR A 416 5.21 11.93 15.10
CA TYR A 416 6.22 10.91 15.31
C TYR A 416 5.95 9.64 14.49
N GLU A 417 4.71 9.13 14.48
CA GLU A 417 4.35 7.91 13.76
C GLU A 417 4.43 8.10 12.24
N ILE A 418 4.00 9.26 11.70
CA ILE A 418 4.15 9.58 10.27
C ILE A 418 5.64 9.74 9.92
N ALA A 419 6.44 10.43 10.74
CA ALA A 419 7.87 10.60 10.53
C ALA A 419 8.60 9.25 10.51
N ALA A 420 8.29 8.37 11.46
CA ALA A 420 8.85 7.01 11.51
C ALA A 420 8.50 6.19 10.27
N PHE A 421 7.25 6.31 9.77
CA PHE A 421 6.82 5.65 8.55
C PHE A 421 7.55 6.19 7.31
N LEU A 422 7.64 7.52 7.16
CA LEU A 422 8.36 8.18 6.07
C LEU A 422 9.85 7.81 6.06
N ASN A 423 10.48 7.62 7.23
CA ASN A 423 11.85 7.10 7.33
C ASN A 423 11.96 5.70 6.71
N GLY A 424 11.00 4.82 6.99
CA GLY A 424 10.94 3.49 6.37
C GLY A 424 10.76 3.55 4.85
N VAL A 425 9.93 4.48 4.36
CA VAL A 425 9.73 4.72 2.92
C VAL A 425 11.01 5.22 2.26
N SER A 426 11.70 6.18 2.90
CA SER A 426 12.93 6.79 2.39
C SER A 426 14.14 5.83 2.35
N ALA A 427 14.10 4.75 3.12
CA ALA A 427 15.12 3.70 3.08
C ALA A 427 15.01 2.80 1.83
N GLY A 428 13.87 2.84 1.11
CA GLY A 428 13.68 2.16 -0.16
C GLY A 428 14.26 2.93 -1.35
N ASP A 429 14.20 2.31 -2.52
CA ASP A 429 14.59 2.94 -3.78
C ASP A 429 13.45 3.85 -4.28
N ILE A 430 13.55 5.14 -3.99
CA ILE A 430 12.55 6.17 -4.32
C ILE A 430 12.99 7.05 -5.48
N SER A 431 12.02 7.52 -6.26
CA SER A 431 12.28 8.52 -7.31
C SER A 431 12.66 9.88 -6.71
N GLU A 432 13.36 10.72 -7.48
CA GLU A 432 13.69 12.09 -7.05
C GLU A 432 12.44 12.91 -6.73
N ALA A 433 11.38 12.75 -7.54
CA ALA A 433 10.08 13.39 -7.30
C ALA A 433 9.47 12.96 -5.95
N THR A 434 9.46 11.66 -5.65
CA THR A 434 8.97 11.13 -4.37
C THR A 434 9.83 11.62 -3.21
N SER A 435 11.15 11.71 -3.38
CA SER A 435 12.06 12.27 -2.37
C SER A 435 11.74 13.74 -2.05
N MET A 436 11.42 14.55 -3.07
CA MET A 436 11.00 15.95 -2.85
C MET A 436 9.66 16.03 -2.11
N LYS A 437 8.69 15.21 -2.48
CA LYS A 437 7.39 15.12 -1.80
C LYS A 437 7.58 14.74 -0.31
N ILE A 438 8.40 13.72 -0.02
CA ILE A 438 8.68 13.29 1.36
C ILE A 438 9.33 14.40 2.19
N LYS A 439 10.28 15.17 1.62
CA LYS A 439 10.88 16.32 2.30
C LYS A 439 9.84 17.39 2.65
N ALA A 440 8.90 17.65 1.75
CA ALA A 440 7.79 18.56 2.04
C ALA A 440 6.87 18.01 3.14
N MET A 441 6.56 16.69 3.11
CA MET A 441 5.75 16.04 4.13
C MET A 441 6.35 16.16 5.54
N TYR A 442 7.68 15.99 5.69
CA TYR A 442 8.36 16.20 6.99
C TYR A 442 8.16 17.62 7.52
N LYS A 443 8.24 18.62 6.64
CA LYS A 443 7.98 20.00 7.06
C LYS A 443 6.52 20.20 7.43
N ILE A 444 5.60 19.67 6.63
CA ILE A 444 4.16 19.80 6.86
C ILE A 444 3.73 19.18 8.20
N ILE A 445 4.23 18.00 8.56
CA ILE A 445 3.85 17.36 9.83
C ILE A 445 4.34 18.15 11.04
N GLY A 446 5.52 18.76 10.99
CA GLY A 446 6.01 19.62 12.06
C GLY A 446 5.19 20.92 12.21
N GLU A 447 4.76 21.54 11.09
CA GLU A 447 3.86 22.71 11.15
C GLU A 447 2.46 22.33 11.68
N LEU A 448 1.96 21.11 11.38
CA LEU A 448 0.68 20.60 11.92
C LEU A 448 0.75 20.28 13.40
N GLU A 449 1.88 19.79 13.90
CA GLU A 449 2.15 19.61 15.33
C GLU A 449 2.13 20.97 16.03
N SER A 450 2.85 21.98 15.50
CA SER A 450 2.86 23.35 16.05
C SER A 450 1.46 23.98 16.09
N LEU A 451 0.58 23.65 15.16
CA LEU A 451 -0.84 24.02 15.24
C LEU A 451 -1.58 23.33 16.40
N GLY A 452 -1.21 22.10 16.74
CA GLY A 452 -1.71 21.38 17.91
C GLY A 452 -1.28 22.06 19.22
N ASP A 453 -0.01 22.42 19.32
CA ASP A 453 0.61 23.12 20.44
C ASP A 453 -0.03 24.47 20.70
N SER A 454 -0.37 25.21 19.65
CA SER A 454 -1.06 26.51 19.78
C SER A 454 -2.41 26.39 20.50
N GLY A 455 -3.14 25.30 20.29
CA GLY A 455 -4.39 25.03 21.01
C GLY A 455 -4.19 24.87 22.53
N GLU A 456 -3.14 24.14 22.93
CA GLU A 456 -2.74 23.95 24.33
C GLU A 456 -2.19 25.27 24.92
N ALA A 457 -1.37 26.03 24.16
CA ALA A 457 -0.86 27.34 24.57
C ALA A 457 -1.98 28.32 24.91
N ILE A 458 -3.01 28.43 24.07
CA ILE A 458 -4.22 29.24 24.36
C ILE A 458 -4.88 28.75 25.64
N SER A 459 -5.00 27.47 25.89
CA SER A 459 -5.59 26.93 27.12
C SER A 459 -4.79 27.30 28.36
N ARG A 460 -3.46 27.32 28.27
CA ARG A 460 -2.57 27.79 29.37
C ARG A 460 -2.75 29.27 29.68
N MET A 461 -2.87 30.11 28.65
CA MET A 461 -3.13 31.54 28.81
C MET A 461 -4.46 31.78 29.51
N LEU A 462 -5.51 31.07 29.09
CA LEU A 462 -6.83 31.14 29.74
C LEU A 462 -6.81 30.62 31.18
N SER A 463 -6.06 29.56 31.49
CA SER A 463 -5.87 29.05 32.85
C SER A 463 -5.25 30.11 33.77
N ARG A 464 -4.14 30.74 33.33
CA ARG A 464 -3.48 31.82 34.09
C ARG A 464 -4.41 33.01 34.29
N ARG A 465 -5.19 33.41 33.28
CA ARG A 465 -6.23 34.44 33.42
C ARG A 465 -7.21 34.10 34.53
N ASN A 466 -7.71 32.85 34.54
CA ASN A 466 -8.68 32.36 35.53
C ASN A 466 -8.08 32.31 36.94
N GLU A 467 -6.83 31.84 37.10
CA GLU A 467 -6.09 31.81 38.37
C GLU A 467 -5.95 33.22 38.97
N HIS A 468 -5.73 34.25 38.14
CA HIS A 468 -5.68 35.65 38.55
C HIS A 468 -7.07 36.27 38.68
N LYS A 469 -8.15 35.47 38.59
CA LYS A 469 -9.55 35.93 38.73
C LYS A 469 -9.90 37.07 37.76
N LYS A 470 -9.36 37.04 36.55
CA LYS A 470 -9.65 38.00 35.49
C LYS A 470 -10.68 37.44 34.52
N THR A 471 -11.51 38.31 33.97
CA THR A 471 -12.52 37.98 32.97
C THR A 471 -12.38 38.91 31.78
N PHE A 472 -12.62 38.40 30.59
CA PHE A 472 -12.71 39.20 29.37
C PHE A 472 -14.08 39.92 29.31
N SER A 473 -14.12 41.12 28.75
CA SER A 473 -15.36 41.80 28.38
C SER A 473 -16.04 41.07 27.21
N ALA A 474 -17.32 41.34 27.00
CA ALA A 474 -18.04 40.80 25.85
C ALA A 474 -17.36 41.20 24.51
N GLU A 475 -16.96 42.45 24.39
CA GLU A 475 -16.20 42.98 23.26
C GLU A 475 -14.89 42.20 23.02
N THR A 476 -14.11 41.95 24.07
CA THR A 476 -12.86 41.18 23.98
C THR A 476 -13.11 39.75 23.49
N ILE A 477 -14.18 39.11 23.98
CA ILE A 477 -14.59 37.78 23.53
C ILE A 477 -15.01 37.81 22.06
N ASP A 478 -15.77 38.81 21.63
CA ASP A 478 -16.20 38.96 20.23
C ASP A 478 -14.99 39.16 19.30
N ASN A 479 -14.02 39.97 19.70
CA ASN A 479 -12.78 40.18 18.95
C ASN A 479 -11.95 38.89 18.81
N ILE A 480 -11.82 38.09 19.88
CA ILE A 480 -11.13 36.79 19.82
C ILE A 480 -11.90 35.84 18.89
N ASN A 481 -13.24 35.82 18.96
CA ASN A 481 -14.05 34.98 18.09
C ASN A 481 -13.92 35.39 16.62
N LEU A 482 -13.83 36.69 16.32
CA LEU A 482 -13.60 37.20 14.97
C LEU A 482 -12.24 36.69 14.42
N MET A 483 -11.18 36.74 15.25
CA MET A 483 -9.87 36.20 14.88
C MET A 483 -9.91 34.69 14.66
N LEU A 484 -10.61 33.94 15.53
CA LEU A 484 -10.81 32.50 15.37
C LEU A 484 -11.56 32.13 14.10
N GLU A 485 -12.51 32.96 13.65
CA GLU A 485 -13.21 32.72 12.36
C GLU A 485 -12.28 32.89 11.17
N LYS A 486 -11.35 33.85 11.21
CA LYS A 486 -10.31 33.99 10.16
C LYS A 486 -9.35 32.80 10.16
N VAL A 487 -8.91 32.35 11.33
CA VAL A 487 -8.04 31.18 11.48
C VAL A 487 -8.74 29.90 11.00
N ASP A 488 -10.02 29.69 11.33
CA ASP A 488 -10.79 28.54 10.84
C ASP A 488 -10.94 28.56 9.31
N GLY A 489 -11.17 29.76 8.73
CA GLY A 489 -11.17 29.94 7.27
C GLY A 489 -9.82 29.60 6.64
N ALA A 490 -8.71 29.95 7.29
CA ALA A 490 -7.38 29.58 6.81
C ALA A 490 -7.13 28.07 6.90
N TYR A 491 -7.65 27.38 7.92
CA TYR A 491 -7.65 25.90 7.98
C TYR A 491 -8.38 25.27 6.80
N GLU A 492 -9.54 25.80 6.43
CA GLU A 492 -10.29 25.31 5.27
C GLU A 492 -9.47 25.44 3.97
N VAL A 493 -8.83 26.60 3.79
CA VAL A 493 -7.96 26.85 2.65
C VAL A 493 -6.77 25.90 2.63
N MET A 494 -6.10 25.71 3.76
CA MET A 494 -4.95 24.80 3.91
C MET A 494 -5.36 23.35 3.58
N ILE A 495 -6.46 22.84 4.13
CA ILE A 495 -6.95 21.49 3.90
C ILE A 495 -7.36 21.31 2.43
N ALA A 496 -7.98 22.32 1.81
CA ALA A 496 -8.30 22.32 0.40
C ALA A 496 -7.02 22.25 -0.48
N ASN A 497 -5.98 23.02 -0.14
CA ASN A 497 -4.70 22.99 -0.83
C ASN A 497 -3.99 21.63 -0.67
N LEU A 498 -4.01 21.03 0.53
CA LEU A 498 -3.50 19.68 0.78
C LEU A 498 -4.22 18.67 -0.12
N THR A 499 -5.55 18.72 -0.16
CA THR A 499 -6.36 17.82 -0.99
C THR A 499 -6.07 18.02 -2.48
N ALA A 500 -6.00 19.26 -2.96
CA ALA A 500 -5.69 19.58 -4.35
C ALA A 500 -4.28 19.15 -4.75
N ALA A 501 -3.28 19.29 -3.85
CA ALA A 501 -1.91 18.80 -4.08
C ALA A 501 -1.89 17.28 -4.22
N HIS A 502 -2.65 16.58 -3.40
CA HIS A 502 -2.79 15.14 -3.43
C HIS A 502 -3.46 14.63 -4.70
N GLU A 503 -4.47 15.35 -5.20
CA GLU A 503 -5.17 15.05 -6.45
C GLU A 503 -4.41 15.52 -7.70
N GLY A 504 -3.28 16.22 -7.54
CA GLY A 504 -2.50 16.78 -8.65
C GLY A 504 -3.21 17.95 -9.36
N THR A 505 -4.14 18.60 -8.69
CA THR A 505 -4.95 19.73 -9.22
C THR A 505 -4.51 21.09 -8.69
N LEU A 506 -3.58 21.13 -7.73
CA LEU A 506 -3.06 22.37 -7.17
C LEU A 506 -2.25 23.14 -8.21
N THR A 507 -2.66 24.36 -8.52
CA THR A 507 -1.99 25.24 -9.51
C THR A 507 -1.39 26.50 -8.88
N SER A 508 -1.90 26.93 -7.73
CA SER A 508 -1.46 28.15 -7.02
C SER A 508 -1.94 28.10 -5.56
N ILE A 509 -1.19 28.77 -4.69
CA ILE A 509 -1.53 28.96 -3.27
C ILE A 509 -1.91 30.41 -2.95
N THR A 510 -2.31 31.21 -3.92
CA THR A 510 -2.71 32.62 -3.72
C THR A 510 -3.84 32.75 -2.68
N ASN A 511 -4.74 31.74 -2.60
CA ASN A 511 -5.79 31.67 -1.60
C ASN A 511 -5.21 31.61 -0.16
N ALA A 512 -4.10 30.91 0.07
CA ALA A 512 -3.45 30.82 1.37
C ALA A 512 -2.78 32.14 1.75
N TYR A 513 -2.09 32.81 0.81
CA TYR A 513 -1.53 34.16 1.04
C TYR A 513 -2.63 35.17 1.42
N ASN A 514 -3.78 35.14 0.74
CA ASN A 514 -4.90 36.03 1.04
C ASN A 514 -5.50 35.75 2.43
N ALA A 515 -5.55 34.49 2.86
CA ALA A 515 -6.08 34.12 4.17
C ALA A 515 -5.13 34.58 5.30
N GLU A 516 -3.83 34.39 5.14
CA GLU A 516 -2.80 34.81 6.07
C GLU A 516 -2.76 36.35 6.19
N GLU A 517 -2.80 37.10 5.08
CA GLU A 517 -2.84 38.57 5.07
C GLU A 517 -4.07 39.11 5.83
N GLN A 518 -5.23 38.46 5.70
CA GLN A 518 -6.43 38.85 6.47
C GLN A 518 -6.24 38.66 7.98
N ILE A 519 -5.54 37.61 8.40
CA ILE A 519 -5.21 37.34 9.80
C ILE A 519 -4.25 38.41 10.30
N ASN A 520 -3.20 38.75 9.55
CA ASN A 520 -2.21 39.75 9.91
C ASN A 520 -2.80 41.16 10.04
N VAL A 521 -3.65 41.57 9.09
CA VAL A 521 -4.33 42.85 9.12
C VAL A 521 -5.22 42.92 10.36
N LEU A 522 -6.05 41.92 10.60
CA LEU A 522 -6.94 41.89 11.77
C LEU A 522 -6.15 41.91 13.10
N ARG A 523 -5.06 41.15 13.20
CA ARG A 523 -4.20 41.14 14.37
C ARG A 523 -3.66 42.54 14.67
N ASN A 524 -3.17 43.27 13.66
CA ASN A 524 -2.66 44.62 13.83
C ASN A 524 -3.76 45.56 14.28
N GLU A 525 -4.94 45.56 13.68
CA GLU A 525 -6.10 46.37 14.06
C GLU A 525 -6.51 46.13 15.51
N LEU A 526 -6.66 44.86 15.90
CA LEU A 526 -7.08 44.47 17.26
C LEU A 526 -6.03 44.85 18.31
N ARG A 527 -4.75 44.73 18.00
CA ARG A 527 -3.64 45.08 18.87
C ARG A 527 -3.52 46.60 19.08
N GLU A 528 -3.62 47.38 17.98
CA GLU A 528 -3.58 48.85 18.07
C GLU A 528 -4.74 49.37 18.87
N ALA A 529 -5.96 48.92 18.65
CA ALA A 529 -7.14 49.29 19.41
C ALA A 529 -7.01 48.97 20.92
N GLU A 530 -6.40 47.82 21.27
CA GLU A 530 -6.20 47.42 22.66
C GLU A 530 -5.12 48.30 23.36
N ILE A 531 -4.07 48.71 22.63
CA ILE A 531 -3.03 49.60 23.16
C ILE A 531 -3.60 51.00 23.42
N GLU A 532 -4.38 51.56 22.47
CA GLU A 532 -5.06 52.84 22.65
C GLU A 532 -5.98 52.83 23.86
N ALA A 533 -6.80 51.77 24.04
CA ALA A 533 -7.69 51.61 25.18
C ALA A 533 -6.94 51.46 26.52
N LEU A 534 -5.71 50.98 26.51
CA LEU A 534 -4.83 50.94 27.70
C LEU A 534 -4.28 52.33 28.05
N GLU A 535 -3.90 53.11 27.06
CA GLU A 535 -3.42 54.50 27.27
C GLU A 535 -4.49 55.40 27.86
N ASP A 536 -5.74 55.19 27.45
CA ASP A 536 -6.91 55.93 27.98
C ASP A 536 -7.39 55.44 29.37
N ASN A 537 -6.73 54.45 29.98
CA ASN A 537 -7.10 53.79 31.24
C ASN A 537 -8.48 53.09 31.23
N ASP A 538 -9.02 52.77 30.08
CA ASP A 538 -10.32 52.13 29.94
C ASP A 538 -10.27 50.61 30.19
N LYS A 539 -9.07 49.99 30.15
CA LYS A 539 -8.89 48.56 30.31
C LYS A 539 -7.85 48.18 31.38
N ASN A 540 -7.98 46.96 31.89
CA ASN A 540 -7.05 46.41 32.87
C ASN A 540 -5.82 45.82 32.19
N TYR A 541 -4.63 46.31 32.49
CA TYR A 541 -3.35 45.87 31.90
C TYR A 541 -3.15 44.34 31.86
N GLN A 542 -3.43 43.65 32.98
CA GLN A 542 -3.24 42.18 33.00
C GLN A 542 -4.20 41.46 32.06
N THR A 543 -5.44 41.91 31.93
CA THR A 543 -6.43 41.34 31.03
C THR A 543 -6.03 41.57 29.58
N SER A 544 -5.52 42.74 29.25
CA SER A 544 -5.05 43.12 27.92
C SER A 544 -3.81 42.32 27.51
N VAL A 545 -2.90 42.00 28.45
CA VAL A 545 -1.76 41.12 28.17
C VAL A 545 -2.24 39.71 27.71
N TYR A 546 -3.17 39.10 28.44
CA TYR A 546 -3.72 37.80 28.05
C TYR A 546 -4.45 37.85 26.72
N TYR A 547 -5.15 38.94 26.44
CA TYR A 547 -5.84 39.14 25.17
C TYR A 547 -4.85 39.24 24.02
N ILE A 548 -3.83 40.09 24.13
CA ILE A 548 -2.80 40.27 23.09
C ILE A 548 -2.03 38.97 22.85
N ASP A 549 -1.70 38.24 23.93
CA ASP A 549 -1.01 36.96 23.81
C ASP A 549 -1.86 35.93 23.00
N ILE A 550 -3.17 35.86 23.26
CA ILE A 550 -4.08 34.98 22.53
C ILE A 550 -4.17 35.41 21.05
N ILE A 551 -4.30 36.71 20.77
CA ILE A 551 -4.36 37.23 19.40
C ILE A 551 -3.07 36.92 18.61
N ASN A 552 -1.90 37.07 19.26
CA ASN A 552 -0.62 36.72 18.65
C ASN A 552 -0.51 35.21 18.38
N GLU A 553 -0.96 34.36 19.33
CA GLU A 553 -0.94 32.90 19.11
C GLU A 553 -1.84 32.47 17.95
N LEU A 554 -2.99 33.12 17.79
CA LEU A 554 -3.89 32.88 16.66
C LEU A 554 -3.28 33.32 15.31
N GLU A 555 -2.46 34.38 15.31
CA GLU A 555 -1.72 34.79 14.11
C GLU A 555 -0.59 33.82 13.79
N HIS A 556 0.15 33.33 14.79
CA HIS A 556 1.16 32.28 14.56
C HIS A 556 0.55 31.02 13.93
N MET A 557 -0.71 30.67 14.27
CA MET A 557 -1.41 29.59 13.56
C MET A 557 -1.58 29.90 12.07
N GLY A 558 -1.81 31.17 11.69
CA GLY A 558 -1.81 31.62 10.30
C GLY A 558 -0.48 31.37 9.60
N ASP A 559 0.63 31.69 10.30
CA ASP A 559 1.99 31.49 9.80
C ASP A 559 2.29 30.00 9.55
N PHE A 560 1.90 29.10 10.46
CA PHE A 560 2.06 27.66 10.25
C PHE A 560 1.26 27.17 9.03
N MET A 561 0.04 27.65 8.85
CA MET A 561 -0.82 27.23 7.72
C MET A 561 -0.28 27.73 6.36
N ILE A 562 0.27 28.94 6.27
CA ILE A 562 0.91 29.40 5.04
C ILE A 562 2.22 28.64 4.76
N ASN A 563 3.02 28.31 5.78
CA ASN A 563 4.22 27.48 5.66
C ASN A 563 3.90 26.09 5.07
N ILE A 564 2.79 25.48 5.49
CA ILE A 564 2.28 24.23 4.91
C ILE A 564 1.99 24.42 3.42
N SER A 565 1.21 25.44 3.06
CA SER A 565 0.84 25.73 1.67
C SER A 565 2.05 26.01 0.79
N GLN A 566 3.04 26.76 1.29
CA GLN A 566 4.32 26.99 0.57
C GLN A 566 5.13 25.71 0.38
N SER A 567 5.05 24.78 1.32
CA SER A 567 5.72 23.48 1.20
C SER A 567 5.07 22.63 0.11
N LEU A 568 3.74 22.74 -0.06
CA LEU A 568 3.00 22.12 -1.16
C LEU A 568 3.38 22.74 -2.51
N GLU A 569 3.43 24.07 -2.60
CA GLU A 569 3.80 24.76 -3.85
C GLU A 569 5.17 24.30 -4.38
N ARG A 570 6.17 24.20 -3.50
CA ARG A 570 7.55 23.79 -3.87
C ARG A 570 7.66 22.34 -4.33
N ALA A 571 6.81 21.45 -3.87
CA ALA A 571 6.95 20.01 -4.11
C ALA A 571 5.88 19.43 -5.05
N PHE A 572 4.75 20.09 -5.22
CA PHE A 572 3.59 19.56 -5.93
C PHE A 572 3.07 20.45 -7.07
N VAL A 573 3.47 21.73 -7.12
CA VAL A 573 3.15 22.62 -8.26
C VAL A 573 4.31 22.55 -9.25
N ASN A 574 4.02 22.10 -10.48
CA ASN A 574 5.00 22.03 -11.59
C ASN A 574 5.16 23.36 -12.31
#